data_eb6d82ccbbdbeb1ae4738cfd0eb36dcd
#
_entry.id   eb6d82ccbbdbeb1ae4738cfd0eb36dcd
#
_cell.length_a   1.000
_cell.length_b   1.000
_cell.length_c   1.000
_cell.angle_alpha   90.00
_cell.angle_beta   90.00
_cell.angle_gamma   90.00
#
_symmetry.space_group_name_H-M   'P 1'
#
loop_
_entity.id
_entity.type
_entity.pdbx_description
1 polymer ?
#
loop_
_entity_poly.entity_id
_entity_poly.type
_entity_poly.pdbx_seq_one_letter_code
_entity_poly.pdbx_strand_id
1 'polypeptide(L)'
;MLTPQPPLDMAVDKTAELGITIALAGMVAVALILSFIDWFRTGRPLVLSLMVSGGAIMVFEPMVDTVGGCWFPSNSWTAFTAWGRPLPVWLCLAYFVYFGIATSAIWKALRRGLTQRQVWLVFCAAMLGDLIFETVLLTMNPYVYYGYQPLVLGKFPLWWMAVNAAIPLVLAALIYRFDSYFRGWRTLAVIPLALTTSAAVNAAVGWPSWLVINTDVRWVLTQVGGLATFAVACVVVKLVAESVGIPNARGEPLPRATQQVRA
;
A
#
# COMPACT_ATOMS: atom_id res chain seq x y z
N MET A 1 3.38 11.93 30.02
CA MET A 1 4.66 11.82 29.26
C MET A 1 4.53 12.68 28.01
N LEU A 2 5.66 13.25 27.53
CA LEU A 2 5.64 13.98 26.27
C LEU A 2 5.42 12.99 25.10
N THR A 3 4.64 13.39 24.09
CA THR A 3 4.53 12.60 22.84
C THR A 3 5.94 12.31 22.31
N PRO A 4 6.24 11.07 21.91
CA PRO A 4 7.53 10.73 21.34
C PRO A 4 7.88 11.65 20.18
N GLN A 5 9.08 12.22 20.20
CA GLN A 5 9.55 13.10 19.15
C GLN A 5 10.36 12.32 18.10
N PRO A 6 10.29 12.69 16.83
CA PRO A 6 11.11 12.07 15.80
C PRO A 6 12.60 12.32 16.07
N PRO A 7 13.50 11.38 15.74
CA PRO A 7 14.95 11.53 15.88
C PRO A 7 15.50 12.43 14.77
N LEU A 8 15.46 13.76 14.98
CA LEU A 8 15.83 14.77 13.98
C LEU A 8 17.30 14.73 13.58
N ASP A 9 18.18 14.17 14.41
CA ASP A 9 19.61 13.98 14.21
C ASP A 9 19.97 12.71 13.43
N MET A 10 18.96 11.86 13.11
CA MET A 10 19.16 10.65 12.32
C MET A 10 19.68 11.01 10.92
N ALA A 11 20.70 10.27 10.47
CA ALA A 11 21.24 10.37 9.12
C ALA A 11 21.20 9.01 8.40
N VAL A 12 20.92 9.04 7.10
CA VAL A 12 21.00 7.85 6.24
C VAL A 12 22.41 7.68 5.69
N ASP A 13 22.89 6.45 5.58
CA ASP A 13 24.08 6.12 4.79
C ASP A 13 23.79 6.35 3.30
N LYS A 14 24.57 7.24 2.68
CA LYS A 14 24.37 7.62 1.27
C LYS A 14 24.64 6.49 0.28
N THR A 15 25.51 5.55 0.64
CA THR A 15 25.78 4.36 -0.19
C THR A 15 24.59 3.40 -0.16
N ALA A 16 24.02 3.18 1.02
CA ALA A 16 22.80 2.38 1.18
C ALA A 16 21.62 3.05 0.45
N GLU A 17 21.42 4.36 0.62
CA GLU A 17 20.36 5.11 -0.07
C GLU A 17 20.48 5.01 -1.60
N LEU A 18 21.70 5.14 -2.13
CA LEU A 18 21.96 5.00 -3.57
C LEU A 18 21.60 3.58 -4.06
N GLY A 19 22.03 2.55 -3.33
CA GLY A 19 21.74 1.15 -3.65
C GLY A 19 20.24 0.87 -3.68
N ILE A 20 19.49 1.33 -2.66
CA ILE A 20 18.03 1.23 -2.60
C ILE A 20 17.40 1.94 -3.80
N THR A 21 17.82 3.17 -4.08
CA THR A 21 17.26 3.99 -5.16
C THR A 21 17.47 3.32 -6.53
N ILE A 22 18.68 2.83 -6.82
CA ILE A 22 18.99 2.15 -8.09
C ILE A 22 18.17 0.86 -8.24
N ALA A 23 18.09 0.05 -7.18
CA ALA A 23 17.32 -1.20 -7.22
C ALA A 23 15.84 -0.91 -7.50
N LEU A 24 15.23 0.02 -6.78
CA LEU A 24 13.83 0.40 -6.97
C LEU A 24 13.59 1.06 -8.33
N ALA A 25 14.48 1.93 -8.80
CA ALA A 25 14.39 2.53 -10.13
C ALA A 25 14.41 1.47 -11.24
N GLY A 26 15.26 0.46 -11.12
CA GLY A 26 15.28 -0.70 -12.03
C GLY A 26 13.96 -1.46 -12.01
N MET A 27 13.39 -1.72 -10.83
CA MET A 27 12.08 -2.38 -10.71
C MET A 27 10.95 -1.54 -11.32
N VAL A 28 10.95 -0.23 -11.09
CA VAL A 28 9.97 0.70 -11.71
C VAL A 28 10.11 0.71 -13.22
N ALA A 29 11.33 0.76 -13.76
CA ALA A 29 11.57 0.72 -15.20
C ALA A 29 11.00 -0.55 -15.83
N VAL A 30 11.27 -1.71 -15.23
CA VAL A 30 10.72 -2.99 -15.70
C VAL A 30 9.19 -2.99 -15.61
N ALA A 31 8.61 -2.53 -14.48
CA ALA A 31 7.17 -2.48 -14.29
C ALA A 31 6.49 -1.55 -15.32
N LEU A 32 7.08 -0.41 -15.63
CA LEU A 32 6.59 0.51 -16.66
C LEU A 32 6.66 -0.12 -18.06
N ILE A 33 7.77 -0.74 -18.42
CA ILE A 33 7.91 -1.45 -19.71
C ILE A 33 6.82 -2.52 -19.85
N LEU A 34 6.62 -3.36 -18.82
CA LEU A 34 5.57 -4.38 -18.81
C LEU A 34 4.15 -3.76 -18.89
N SER A 35 3.94 -2.60 -18.27
CA SER A 35 2.67 -1.89 -18.31
C SER A 35 2.39 -1.30 -19.69
N PHE A 36 3.40 -0.79 -20.40
CA PHE A 36 3.27 -0.37 -21.79
C PHE A 36 2.98 -1.56 -22.72
N ILE A 37 3.69 -2.70 -22.54
CA ILE A 37 3.40 -3.92 -23.30
C ILE A 37 1.96 -4.38 -23.06
N ASP A 38 1.49 -4.36 -21.80
CA ASP A 38 0.10 -4.69 -21.47
C ASP A 38 -0.89 -3.74 -22.19
N TRP A 39 -0.61 -2.44 -22.19
CA TRP A 39 -1.42 -1.45 -22.89
C TRP A 39 -1.50 -1.73 -24.40
N PHE A 40 -0.36 -1.90 -25.06
CA PHE A 40 -0.33 -2.20 -26.50
C PHE A 40 -1.05 -3.51 -26.85
N ARG A 41 -0.99 -4.52 -25.98
CA ARG A 41 -1.67 -5.81 -26.20
C ARG A 41 -3.17 -5.77 -25.92
N THR A 42 -3.61 -4.97 -24.95
CA THR A 42 -5.01 -4.98 -24.49
C THR A 42 -5.79 -3.76 -24.96
N GLY A 43 -5.13 -2.73 -25.49
CA GLY A 43 -5.72 -1.41 -25.79
C GLY A 43 -6.14 -0.63 -24.54
N ARG A 44 -5.81 -1.11 -23.32
CA ARG A 44 -6.24 -0.52 -22.04
C ARG A 44 -5.05 -0.01 -21.25
N PRO A 45 -4.93 1.31 -21.00
CA PRO A 45 -3.83 1.88 -20.21
C PRO A 45 -4.01 1.67 -18.69
N LEU A 46 -4.90 0.77 -18.26
CA LEU A 46 -5.27 0.62 -16.84
C LEU A 46 -4.09 0.22 -15.96
N VAL A 47 -3.26 -0.75 -16.40
CA VAL A 47 -2.10 -1.18 -15.63
C VAL A 47 -1.08 -0.04 -15.50
N LEU A 48 -0.86 0.73 -16.56
CA LEU A 48 0.00 1.91 -16.51
C LEU A 48 -0.57 2.97 -15.54
N SER A 49 -1.88 3.23 -15.60
CA SER A 49 -2.54 4.15 -14.65
C SER A 49 -2.42 3.68 -13.21
N LEU A 50 -2.42 2.36 -12.96
CA LEU A 50 -2.19 1.79 -11.63
C LEU A 50 -0.75 1.98 -11.15
N MET A 51 0.25 1.88 -12.05
CA MET A 51 1.63 2.20 -11.68
C MET A 51 1.76 3.66 -11.25
N VAL A 52 1.23 4.59 -12.05
CA VAL A 52 1.24 6.02 -11.71
C VAL A 52 0.48 6.29 -10.41
N SER A 53 -0.66 5.61 -10.21
CA SER A 53 -1.45 5.73 -8.98
C SER A 53 -0.68 5.27 -7.74
N GLY A 54 0.11 4.19 -7.86
CA GLY A 54 0.96 3.72 -6.77
C GLY A 54 1.90 4.84 -6.30
N GLY A 55 2.67 5.44 -7.21
CA GLY A 55 3.54 6.55 -6.87
C GLY A 55 2.79 7.78 -6.33
N ALA A 56 1.59 8.08 -6.85
CA ALA A 56 0.79 9.21 -6.40
C ALA A 56 0.30 9.07 -4.95
N ILE A 57 0.11 7.84 -4.45
CA ILE A 57 -0.30 7.60 -3.04
C ILE A 57 0.66 8.25 -2.06
N MET A 58 1.95 8.38 -2.40
CA MET A 58 2.97 8.99 -1.55
C MET A 58 2.63 10.41 -1.07
N VAL A 59 1.71 11.14 -1.72
CA VAL A 59 1.34 12.49 -1.26
C VAL A 59 0.70 12.50 0.14
N PHE A 60 0.16 11.37 0.60
CA PHE A 60 -0.40 11.20 1.95
C PHE A 60 0.61 10.74 3.00
N GLU A 61 1.80 10.32 2.58
CA GLU A 61 2.81 9.78 3.49
C GLU A 61 3.16 10.70 4.64
N PRO A 62 3.38 12.03 4.45
CA PRO A 62 3.71 12.90 5.57
C PRO A 62 2.67 12.91 6.68
N MET A 63 1.38 12.74 6.34
CA MET A 63 0.31 12.62 7.31
C MET A 63 0.37 11.27 8.03
N VAL A 64 0.50 10.21 7.26
CA VAL A 64 0.55 8.82 7.76
C VAL A 64 1.76 8.63 8.67
N ASP A 65 2.93 9.15 8.29
CA ASP A 65 4.14 9.16 9.09
C ASP A 65 3.99 9.92 10.41
N THR A 66 3.25 11.03 10.38
CA THR A 66 3.01 11.84 11.57
C THR A 66 2.21 11.07 12.60
N VAL A 67 1.10 10.45 12.19
CA VAL A 67 0.21 9.72 13.11
C VAL A 67 0.71 8.32 13.41
N GLY A 68 1.44 7.71 12.48
CA GLY A 68 1.99 6.36 12.61
C GLY A 68 3.38 6.29 13.24
N GLY A 69 4.02 7.44 13.50
CA GLY A 69 5.33 7.49 14.14
C GLY A 69 6.46 6.94 13.26
N CYS A 70 6.54 7.36 12.00
CA CYS A 70 7.65 7.05 11.09
C CYS A 70 8.47 8.33 10.82
N TRP A 71 9.79 8.19 10.64
CA TRP A 71 10.69 9.31 10.37
C TRP A 71 11.73 8.95 9.31
N PHE A 72 11.85 9.80 8.30
CA PHE A 72 12.90 9.74 7.28
C PHE A 72 13.97 10.80 7.57
N PRO A 73 15.28 10.46 7.45
CA PRO A 73 16.36 11.38 7.73
C PRO A 73 16.35 12.61 6.81
N SER A 74 16.63 13.80 7.38
CA SER A 74 16.64 15.06 6.64
C SER A 74 17.76 15.16 5.60
N ASN A 75 18.81 14.34 5.71
CA ASN A 75 19.90 14.27 4.75
C ASN A 75 19.58 13.34 3.54
N SER A 76 18.40 12.68 3.48
CA SER A 76 17.99 11.88 2.32
C SER A 76 17.85 12.72 1.05
N TRP A 77 17.99 12.11 -0.12
CA TRP A 77 17.59 12.74 -1.38
C TRP A 77 16.06 12.90 -1.38
N THR A 78 15.63 14.11 -1.12
CA THR A 78 14.22 14.44 -0.85
C THR A 78 13.46 14.68 -2.15
N ALA A 79 12.35 13.99 -2.35
CA ALA A 79 11.40 14.23 -3.43
C ALA A 79 10.56 15.47 -3.15
N PHE A 80 10.03 15.59 -1.94
CA PHE A 80 9.33 16.76 -1.43
C PHE A 80 9.31 16.76 0.11
N THR A 81 8.93 17.91 0.68
CA THR A 81 8.75 18.03 2.14
C THR A 81 7.36 18.58 2.41
N ALA A 82 6.62 17.94 3.31
CA ALA A 82 5.34 18.42 3.80
C ALA A 82 5.22 18.17 5.31
N TRP A 83 4.60 19.09 6.04
CA TRP A 83 4.44 19.04 7.51
C TRP A 83 5.76 18.85 8.26
N GLY A 84 6.85 19.43 7.74
CA GLY A 84 8.19 19.27 8.30
C GLY A 84 8.81 17.88 8.12
N ARG A 85 8.21 17.02 7.29
CA ARG A 85 8.70 15.67 7.00
C ARG A 85 9.30 15.60 5.60
N PRO A 86 10.60 15.33 5.49
CA PRO A 86 11.25 15.10 4.20
C PRO A 86 10.88 13.69 3.70
N LEU A 87 10.40 13.59 2.47
CA LEU A 87 10.06 12.31 1.84
C LEU A 87 11.13 11.96 0.80
N PRO A 88 11.83 10.82 0.93
CA PRO A 88 12.92 10.48 0.04
C PRO A 88 12.45 10.02 -1.34
N VAL A 89 13.29 10.23 -2.35
CA VAL A 89 13.03 9.81 -3.74
C VAL A 89 12.82 8.30 -3.84
N TRP A 90 13.64 7.50 -3.13
CA TRP A 90 13.50 6.04 -3.16
C TRP A 90 12.14 5.56 -2.64
N LEU A 91 11.53 6.27 -1.70
CA LEU A 91 10.21 5.93 -1.18
C LEU A 91 9.13 6.09 -2.26
N CYS A 92 9.20 7.16 -3.07
CA CYS A 92 8.31 7.32 -4.23
C CYS A 92 8.42 6.12 -5.18
N LEU A 93 9.64 5.66 -5.48
CA LEU A 93 9.87 4.49 -6.30
C LEU A 93 9.31 3.20 -5.66
N ALA A 94 9.48 3.04 -4.34
CA ALA A 94 8.91 1.92 -3.59
C ALA A 94 7.38 1.88 -3.70
N TYR A 95 6.71 3.01 -3.66
CA TYR A 95 5.27 3.14 -3.81
C TYR A 95 4.77 2.72 -5.19
N PHE A 96 5.48 3.08 -6.27
CA PHE A 96 5.21 2.56 -7.62
C PHE A 96 5.25 1.03 -7.64
N VAL A 97 6.31 0.45 -7.05
CA VAL A 97 6.51 -0.99 -7.02
C VAL A 97 5.45 -1.66 -6.15
N TYR A 98 5.33 -1.25 -4.89
CA TYR A 98 4.46 -1.92 -3.93
C TYR A 98 2.98 -1.76 -4.31
N PHE A 99 2.45 -0.54 -4.31
CA PHE A 99 1.02 -0.33 -4.53
C PHE A 99 0.61 -0.51 -6.00
N GLY A 100 1.45 -0.09 -6.96
CA GLY A 100 1.15 -0.23 -8.38
C GLY A 100 1.13 -1.68 -8.82
N ILE A 101 2.20 -2.44 -8.54
CA ILE A 101 2.31 -3.85 -8.96
C ILE A 101 1.31 -4.72 -8.19
N ALA A 102 1.23 -4.56 -6.85
CA ALA A 102 0.33 -5.39 -6.05
C ALA A 102 -1.14 -5.19 -6.47
N THR A 103 -1.59 -3.94 -6.63
CA THR A 103 -2.96 -3.67 -7.09
C THR A 103 -3.22 -4.28 -8.47
N SER A 104 -2.28 -4.15 -9.40
CA SER A 104 -2.40 -4.72 -10.74
C SER A 104 -2.48 -6.24 -10.73
N ALA A 105 -1.65 -6.89 -9.92
CA ALA A 105 -1.62 -8.33 -9.77
C ALA A 105 -2.93 -8.86 -9.15
N ILE A 106 -3.39 -8.22 -8.07
CA ILE A 106 -4.62 -8.58 -7.38
C ILE A 106 -5.83 -8.36 -8.30
N TRP A 107 -5.91 -7.23 -9.01
CA TRP A 107 -6.98 -6.97 -9.98
C TRP A 107 -7.01 -8.03 -11.09
N LYS A 108 -5.85 -8.38 -11.69
CA LYS A 108 -5.76 -9.45 -12.69
C LYS A 108 -6.19 -10.80 -12.12
N ALA A 109 -5.85 -11.10 -10.87
CA ALA A 109 -6.25 -12.32 -10.19
C ALA A 109 -7.77 -12.36 -9.92
N LEU A 110 -8.37 -11.26 -9.46
CA LEU A 110 -9.81 -11.12 -9.28
C LEU A 110 -10.56 -11.36 -10.60
N ARG A 111 -10.08 -10.84 -11.71
CA ARG A 111 -10.65 -11.08 -13.05
C ARG A 111 -10.56 -12.55 -13.49
N ARG A 112 -9.62 -13.33 -12.96
CA ARG A 112 -9.54 -14.78 -13.20
C ARG A 112 -10.51 -15.58 -12.33
N GLY A 113 -11.18 -14.95 -11.37
CA GLY A 113 -12.19 -15.55 -10.53
C GLY A 113 -11.62 -16.15 -9.24
N LEU A 114 -11.04 -15.29 -8.39
CA LEU A 114 -10.61 -15.72 -7.06
C LEU A 114 -11.80 -16.15 -6.20
N THR A 115 -11.62 -17.24 -5.47
CA THR A 115 -12.51 -17.64 -4.39
C THR A 115 -12.27 -16.79 -3.15
N GLN A 116 -13.24 -16.75 -2.22
CA GLN A 116 -13.06 -16.06 -0.94
C GLN A 116 -11.79 -16.50 -0.20
N ARG A 117 -11.52 -17.81 -0.16
CA ARG A 117 -10.29 -18.36 0.45
C ARG A 117 -9.01 -17.80 -0.23
N GLN A 118 -9.03 -17.68 -1.54
CA GLN A 118 -7.88 -17.15 -2.28
C GLN A 118 -7.67 -15.65 -2.03
N VAL A 119 -8.74 -14.87 -1.79
CA VAL A 119 -8.62 -13.46 -1.37
C VAL A 119 -7.86 -13.36 -0.04
N TRP A 120 -8.18 -14.23 0.94
CA TRP A 120 -7.44 -14.30 2.20
C TRP A 120 -5.97 -14.70 2.00
N LEU A 121 -5.70 -15.68 1.14
CA LEU A 121 -4.32 -16.06 0.83
C LEU A 121 -3.52 -14.93 0.18
N VAL A 122 -4.16 -14.16 -0.72
CA VAL A 122 -3.54 -12.97 -1.33
C VAL A 122 -3.23 -11.90 -0.28
N PHE A 123 -4.15 -11.67 0.66
CA PHE A 123 -3.91 -10.73 1.76
C PHE A 123 -2.74 -11.18 2.65
N CYS A 124 -2.72 -12.45 3.06
CA CYS A 124 -1.62 -13.01 3.86
C CYS A 124 -0.27 -12.95 3.10
N ALA A 125 -0.28 -13.23 1.79
CA ALA A 125 0.92 -13.15 0.96
C ALA A 125 1.41 -11.70 0.84
N ALA A 126 0.50 -10.72 0.72
CA ALA A 126 0.85 -9.30 0.70
C ALA A 126 1.44 -8.84 2.05
N MET A 127 0.86 -9.26 3.17
CA MET A 127 1.42 -8.99 4.51
C MET A 127 2.83 -9.59 4.66
N LEU A 128 3.04 -10.83 4.21
CA LEU A 128 4.35 -11.47 4.29
C LEU A 128 5.37 -10.75 3.39
N GLY A 129 4.96 -10.36 2.19
CA GLY A 129 5.79 -9.58 1.29
C GLY A 129 6.22 -8.24 1.89
N ASP A 130 5.30 -7.54 2.52
CA ASP A 130 5.55 -6.29 3.23
C ASP A 130 6.52 -6.49 4.41
N LEU A 131 6.29 -7.52 5.23
CA LEU A 131 7.18 -7.88 6.35
C LEU A 131 8.61 -8.13 5.87
N ILE A 132 8.79 -8.88 4.78
CA ILE A 132 10.12 -9.18 4.23
C ILE A 132 10.76 -7.89 3.71
N PHE A 133 10.03 -7.10 2.94
CA PHE A 133 10.52 -5.85 2.36
C PHE A 133 10.95 -4.86 3.44
N GLU A 134 10.10 -4.61 4.42
CA GLU A 134 10.33 -3.71 5.54
C GLU A 134 11.52 -4.18 6.41
N THR A 135 11.56 -5.48 6.73
CA THR A 135 12.64 -6.03 7.54
C THR A 135 13.99 -5.86 6.85
N VAL A 136 14.06 -6.10 5.53
CA VAL A 136 15.29 -5.92 4.74
C VAL A 136 15.69 -4.44 4.71
N LEU A 137 14.76 -3.52 4.41
CA LEU A 137 15.05 -2.09 4.39
C LEU A 137 15.54 -1.57 5.74
N LEU A 138 14.88 -1.95 6.83
CA LEU A 138 15.23 -1.50 8.18
C LEU A 138 16.61 -1.99 8.66
N THR A 139 17.23 -2.98 8.00
CA THR A 139 18.64 -3.33 8.26
C THR A 139 19.60 -2.23 7.80
N MET A 140 19.22 -1.47 6.77
CA MET A 140 20.02 -0.39 6.20
C MET A 140 19.73 0.99 6.83
N ASN A 141 18.79 1.06 7.76
CA ASN A 141 18.34 2.27 8.47
C ASN A 141 18.00 3.48 7.57
N PRO A 142 17.27 3.33 6.46
CA PRO A 142 16.86 4.46 5.63
C PRO A 142 15.74 5.29 6.28
N TYR A 143 15.08 4.76 7.31
CA TYR A 143 14.05 5.39 8.12
C TYR A 143 13.90 4.63 9.45
N VAL A 144 13.07 5.15 10.34
CA VAL A 144 12.81 4.55 11.64
C VAL A 144 11.35 4.73 12.06
N TYR A 145 10.80 3.70 12.68
CA TYR A 145 9.58 3.82 13.47
C TYR A 145 9.94 4.25 14.88
N TYR A 146 9.36 5.35 15.35
CA TYR A 146 9.64 5.91 16.67
C TYR A 146 8.39 5.91 17.57
N GLY A 147 8.60 6.16 18.86
CA GLY A 147 7.53 6.12 19.85
C GLY A 147 7.21 4.70 20.34
N TYR A 148 6.08 4.59 21.04
CA TYR A 148 5.62 3.32 21.61
C TYR A 148 4.83 2.52 20.59
N GLN A 149 5.55 1.95 19.61
CA GLN A 149 4.94 1.16 18.54
C GLN A 149 4.36 -0.16 19.09
N PRO A 150 3.12 -0.54 18.69
CA PRO A 150 2.56 -1.84 19.04
C PRO A 150 3.15 -2.97 18.17
N LEU A 151 3.25 -4.17 18.75
CA LEU A 151 3.61 -5.42 18.08
C LEU A 151 4.90 -5.33 17.26
N VAL A 152 5.98 -4.83 17.87
CA VAL A 152 7.27 -4.67 17.18
C VAL A 152 8.00 -6.01 17.07
N LEU A 153 8.41 -6.36 15.84
CA LEU A 153 9.32 -7.45 15.54
C LEU A 153 10.64 -6.86 14.99
N GLY A 154 11.71 -6.98 15.76
CA GLY A 154 12.97 -6.30 15.43
C GLY A 154 12.80 -4.78 15.45
N LYS A 155 12.79 -4.13 14.28
CA LYS A 155 12.56 -2.69 14.11
C LYS A 155 11.20 -2.37 13.47
N PHE A 156 10.47 -3.39 13.02
CA PHE A 156 9.23 -3.22 12.26
C PHE A 156 7.99 -3.42 13.13
N PRO A 157 7.08 -2.45 13.22
CA PRO A 157 5.79 -2.61 13.87
C PRO A 157 4.83 -3.40 12.97
N LEU A 158 4.50 -4.62 13.36
CA LEU A 158 3.73 -5.57 12.55
C LEU A 158 2.35 -5.07 12.10
N TRP A 159 1.74 -4.13 12.82
CA TRP A 159 0.44 -3.60 12.45
C TRP A 159 0.44 -2.90 11.08
N TRP A 160 1.60 -2.36 10.65
CA TRP A 160 1.75 -1.74 9.34
C TRP A 160 1.49 -2.71 8.19
N MET A 161 1.95 -3.97 8.29
CA MET A 161 1.73 -4.94 7.21
C MET A 161 0.25 -5.20 6.95
N ALA A 162 -0.62 -5.11 7.97
CA ALA A 162 -2.06 -5.28 7.80
C ALA A 162 -2.69 -4.10 7.04
N VAL A 163 -2.25 -2.88 7.34
CA VAL A 163 -2.69 -1.65 6.64
C VAL A 163 -2.19 -1.66 5.19
N ASN A 164 -0.89 -1.88 5.00
CA ASN A 164 -0.24 -1.86 3.70
C ASN A 164 -0.82 -2.93 2.75
N ALA A 165 -1.11 -4.13 3.25
CA ALA A 165 -1.71 -5.19 2.45
C ALA A 165 -3.20 -4.93 2.12
N ALA A 166 -3.94 -4.23 2.99
CA ALA A 166 -5.34 -3.91 2.76
C ALA A 166 -5.54 -2.87 1.65
N ILE A 167 -4.64 -1.90 1.50
CA ILE A 167 -4.74 -0.83 0.50
C ILE A 167 -4.85 -1.38 -0.93
N PRO A 168 -3.88 -2.16 -1.44
CA PRO A 168 -3.95 -2.68 -2.82
C PRO A 168 -5.09 -3.67 -2.99
N LEU A 169 -5.49 -4.40 -1.96
CA LEU A 169 -6.62 -5.33 -2.01
C LEU A 169 -7.95 -4.59 -2.21
N VAL A 170 -8.22 -3.56 -1.41
CA VAL A 170 -9.44 -2.75 -1.52
C VAL A 170 -9.47 -2.00 -2.84
N LEU A 171 -8.36 -1.38 -3.24
CA LEU A 171 -8.28 -0.67 -4.52
C LEU A 171 -8.52 -1.61 -5.71
N ALA A 172 -7.91 -2.78 -5.71
CA ALA A 172 -8.12 -3.79 -6.77
C ALA A 172 -9.57 -4.27 -6.82
N ALA A 173 -10.21 -4.47 -5.66
CA ALA A 173 -11.62 -4.85 -5.58
C ALA A 173 -12.56 -3.76 -6.12
N LEU A 174 -12.32 -2.50 -5.81
CA LEU A 174 -13.07 -1.37 -6.36
C LEU A 174 -12.92 -1.28 -7.88
N ILE A 175 -11.69 -1.39 -8.39
CA ILE A 175 -11.45 -1.38 -9.84
C ILE A 175 -12.11 -2.60 -10.51
N TYR A 176 -12.05 -3.76 -9.90
CA TYR A 176 -12.72 -4.97 -10.38
C TYR A 176 -14.25 -4.77 -10.42
N ARG A 177 -14.82 -4.21 -9.37
CA ARG A 177 -16.27 -3.95 -9.27
C ARG A 177 -16.77 -2.95 -10.32
N PHE A 178 -15.98 -1.95 -10.64
CA PHE A 178 -16.29 -0.90 -11.61
C PHE A 178 -15.48 -1.02 -12.91
N ASP A 179 -15.03 -2.21 -13.29
CA ASP A 179 -14.14 -2.44 -14.44
C ASP A 179 -14.68 -1.83 -15.76
N SER A 180 -16.00 -1.88 -15.98
CA SER A 180 -16.64 -1.29 -17.15
C SER A 180 -16.53 0.24 -17.22
N TYR A 181 -16.40 0.91 -16.08
CA TYR A 181 -16.20 2.36 -16.01
C TYR A 181 -14.78 2.76 -16.43
N PHE A 182 -13.75 2.01 -16.03
CA PHE A 182 -12.34 2.32 -16.26
C PHE A 182 -11.88 1.93 -17.68
N ARG A 183 -12.43 2.60 -18.69
CA ARG A 183 -12.10 2.39 -20.11
C ARG A 183 -11.76 3.72 -20.79
N GLY A 184 -10.83 3.67 -21.77
CA GLY A 184 -10.35 4.85 -22.46
C GLY A 184 -9.76 5.87 -21.48
N TRP A 185 -10.05 7.15 -21.65
CA TRP A 185 -9.55 8.22 -20.79
C TRP A 185 -10.01 8.13 -19.32
N ARG A 186 -11.14 7.43 -19.07
CA ARG A 186 -11.66 7.23 -17.69
C ARG A 186 -10.76 6.35 -16.83
N THR A 187 -9.77 5.67 -17.40
CA THR A 187 -8.72 4.97 -16.62
C THR A 187 -7.91 5.93 -15.75
N LEU A 188 -7.81 7.22 -16.13
CA LEU A 188 -7.13 8.23 -15.31
C LEU A 188 -7.83 8.47 -13.96
N ALA A 189 -9.14 8.19 -13.87
CA ALA A 189 -9.87 8.28 -12.59
C ALA A 189 -9.40 7.27 -11.54
N VAL A 190 -8.58 6.28 -11.93
CA VAL A 190 -7.92 5.38 -10.98
C VAL A 190 -6.94 6.12 -10.08
N ILE A 191 -6.32 7.22 -10.55
CA ILE A 191 -5.37 7.99 -9.76
C ILE A 191 -6.05 8.60 -8.52
N PRO A 192 -7.07 9.47 -8.65
CA PRO A 192 -7.77 9.98 -7.46
C PRO A 192 -8.46 8.87 -6.65
N LEU A 193 -8.94 7.79 -7.27
CA LEU A 193 -9.49 6.65 -6.54
C LEU A 193 -8.43 5.98 -5.66
N ALA A 194 -7.21 5.80 -6.16
CA ALA A 194 -6.12 5.21 -5.40
C ALA A 194 -5.74 6.09 -4.19
N LEU A 195 -5.64 7.41 -4.39
CA LEU A 195 -5.40 8.37 -3.32
C LEU A 195 -6.48 8.29 -2.24
N THR A 196 -7.75 8.35 -2.64
CA THR A 196 -8.89 8.26 -1.71
C THR A 196 -8.91 6.92 -0.99
N THR A 197 -8.69 5.81 -1.71
CA THR A 197 -8.67 4.47 -1.11
C THR A 197 -7.54 4.33 -0.10
N SER A 198 -6.32 4.79 -0.45
CA SER A 198 -5.19 4.75 0.48
C SER A 198 -5.47 5.55 1.74
N ALA A 199 -5.95 6.79 1.62
CA ALA A 199 -6.30 7.62 2.76
C ALA A 199 -7.39 6.97 3.64
N ALA A 200 -8.45 6.46 3.02
CA ALA A 200 -9.57 5.82 3.74
C ALA A 200 -9.13 4.53 4.45
N VAL A 201 -8.36 3.67 3.79
CA VAL A 201 -7.88 2.40 4.38
C VAL A 201 -6.87 2.67 5.48
N ASN A 202 -5.92 3.58 5.28
CA ASN A 202 -4.98 3.98 6.34
C ASN A 202 -5.74 4.48 7.57
N ALA A 203 -6.70 5.41 7.39
CA ALA A 203 -7.47 5.96 8.49
C ALA A 203 -8.36 4.91 9.17
N ALA A 204 -9.09 4.08 8.40
CA ALA A 204 -10.03 3.13 8.96
C ALA A 204 -9.33 1.93 9.62
N VAL A 205 -8.30 1.36 8.98
CA VAL A 205 -7.59 0.18 9.47
C VAL A 205 -6.53 0.55 10.48
N GLY A 206 -5.76 1.63 10.24
CA GLY A 206 -4.64 2.07 11.10
C GLY A 206 -5.08 2.75 12.39
N TRP A 207 -6.33 3.24 12.45
CA TRP A 207 -6.83 4.03 13.57
C TRP A 207 -6.53 3.47 14.97
N PRO A 208 -6.73 2.17 15.26
CA PRO A 208 -6.48 1.67 16.62
C PRO A 208 -5.01 1.79 17.03
N SER A 209 -4.08 1.52 16.11
CA SER A 209 -2.64 1.71 16.36
C SER A 209 -2.28 3.17 16.49
N TRP A 210 -2.81 4.05 15.61
CA TRP A 210 -2.56 5.49 15.69
C TRP A 210 -3.02 6.09 17.01
N LEU A 211 -4.20 5.67 17.50
CA LEU A 211 -4.73 6.14 18.78
C LEU A 211 -3.76 5.85 19.92
N VAL A 212 -3.27 4.61 20.02
CA VAL A 212 -2.41 4.22 21.13
C VAL A 212 -0.97 4.76 21.03
N ILE A 213 -0.46 4.97 19.80
CA ILE A 213 0.85 5.59 19.57
C ILE A 213 0.84 7.06 20.00
N ASN A 214 -0.28 7.75 19.80
CA ASN A 214 -0.42 9.20 20.06
C ASN A 214 -1.09 9.50 21.40
N THR A 215 -1.28 8.51 22.26
CA THR A 215 -1.91 8.67 23.59
C THR A 215 -1.00 8.05 24.66
N ASP A 216 -0.90 8.69 25.82
CA ASP A 216 -0.18 8.14 26.96
C ASP A 216 -0.97 7.00 27.62
N VAL A 217 -0.84 5.81 27.09
CA VAL A 217 -1.51 4.61 27.59
C VAL A 217 -0.52 3.58 28.12
N ARG A 218 -1.01 2.64 28.96
CA ARG A 218 -0.19 1.54 29.45
C ARG A 218 0.24 0.64 28.28
N TRP A 219 1.43 0.06 28.38
CA TRP A 219 2.01 -0.84 27.39
C TRP A 219 1.03 -1.93 26.88
N VAL A 220 0.23 -2.52 27.77
CA VAL A 220 -0.76 -3.54 27.39
C VAL A 220 -1.79 -2.97 26.41
N LEU A 221 -2.27 -1.75 26.65
CA LEU A 221 -3.24 -1.09 25.75
C LEU A 221 -2.62 -0.75 24.39
N THR A 222 -1.32 -0.43 24.38
CA THR A 222 -0.58 -0.26 23.12
C THR A 222 -0.62 -1.54 22.29
N GLN A 223 -0.35 -2.72 22.88
CA GLN A 223 -0.43 -3.99 22.18
C GLN A 223 -1.86 -4.32 21.71
N VAL A 224 -2.86 -4.04 22.54
CA VAL A 224 -4.28 -4.20 22.17
C VAL A 224 -4.62 -3.33 20.96
N GLY A 225 -4.11 -2.11 20.85
CA GLY A 225 -4.28 -1.25 19.67
C GLY A 225 -3.77 -1.91 18.39
N GLY A 226 -2.57 -2.50 18.44
CA GLY A 226 -2.01 -3.25 17.33
C GLY A 226 -2.87 -4.46 16.92
N LEU A 227 -3.33 -5.26 17.89
CA LEU A 227 -4.24 -6.38 17.63
C LEU A 227 -5.58 -5.93 17.06
N ALA A 228 -6.11 -4.81 17.55
CA ALA A 228 -7.34 -4.22 17.02
C ALA A 228 -7.18 -3.77 15.55
N THR A 229 -6.01 -3.24 15.17
CA THR A 229 -5.71 -2.94 13.76
C THR A 229 -5.81 -4.20 12.88
N PHE A 230 -5.24 -5.33 13.31
CA PHE A 230 -5.41 -6.61 12.60
C PHE A 230 -6.87 -7.05 12.52
N ALA A 231 -7.63 -6.91 13.61
CA ALA A 231 -9.05 -7.26 13.62
C ALA A 231 -9.85 -6.42 12.62
N VAL A 232 -9.61 -5.10 12.55
CA VAL A 232 -10.26 -4.22 11.56
C VAL A 232 -9.83 -4.59 10.15
N ALA A 233 -8.54 -4.88 9.90
CA ALA A 233 -8.08 -5.36 8.61
C ALA A 233 -8.81 -6.64 8.20
N CYS A 234 -8.96 -7.61 9.10
CA CYS A 234 -9.71 -8.85 8.85
C CYS A 234 -11.17 -8.58 8.47
N VAL A 235 -11.85 -7.61 9.12
CA VAL A 235 -13.20 -7.21 8.73
C VAL A 235 -13.23 -6.65 7.31
N VAL A 236 -12.29 -5.77 6.95
CA VAL A 236 -12.19 -5.20 5.60
C VAL A 236 -11.94 -6.30 4.56
N VAL A 237 -11.01 -7.23 4.83
CA VAL A 237 -10.71 -8.35 3.93
C VAL A 237 -11.93 -9.26 3.76
N LYS A 238 -12.68 -9.54 4.84
CA LYS A 238 -13.92 -10.30 4.78
C LYS A 238 -14.94 -9.63 3.86
N LEU A 239 -15.18 -8.33 4.04
CA LEU A 239 -16.08 -7.56 3.18
C LEU A 239 -15.67 -7.62 1.70
N VAL A 240 -14.37 -7.47 1.40
CA VAL A 240 -13.85 -7.62 0.04
C VAL A 240 -14.09 -9.04 -0.48
N ALA A 241 -13.76 -10.07 0.29
CA ALA A 241 -13.90 -11.47 -0.11
C ALA A 241 -15.37 -11.84 -0.39
N GLU A 242 -16.30 -11.35 0.41
CA GLU A 242 -17.73 -11.55 0.19
C GLU A 242 -18.23 -10.78 -1.04
N SER A 243 -17.77 -9.52 -1.25
CA SER A 243 -18.20 -8.67 -2.35
C SER A 243 -17.79 -9.19 -3.74
N VAL A 244 -16.69 -9.93 -3.84
CA VAL A 244 -16.17 -10.48 -5.10
C VAL A 244 -17.16 -11.48 -5.74
N GLY A 245 -17.95 -12.20 -4.94
CA GLY A 245 -18.95 -13.15 -5.42
C GLY A 245 -20.30 -12.52 -5.79
N ILE A 246 -20.55 -11.26 -5.48
CA ILE A 246 -21.83 -10.59 -5.71
C ILE A 246 -21.92 -10.15 -7.18
N PRO A 247 -22.99 -10.49 -7.93
CA PRO A 247 -23.22 -9.99 -9.28
C PRO A 247 -23.21 -8.45 -9.35
N ASN A 248 -22.98 -7.89 -10.54
CA ASN A 248 -23.08 -6.44 -10.74
C ASN A 248 -24.53 -5.94 -10.52
N ALA A 249 -24.74 -4.63 -10.56
CA ALA A 249 -26.06 -4.01 -10.37
C ALA A 249 -27.13 -4.46 -11.40
N ARG A 250 -26.71 -5.15 -12.48
CA ARG A 250 -27.60 -5.73 -13.50
C ARG A 250 -27.88 -7.21 -13.29
N GLY A 251 -27.41 -7.81 -12.17
CA GLY A 251 -27.55 -9.24 -11.92
C GLY A 251 -26.60 -10.13 -12.75
N GLU A 252 -25.70 -9.53 -13.54
CA GLU A 252 -24.76 -10.28 -14.35
C GLU A 252 -23.54 -10.70 -13.52
N PRO A 253 -23.02 -11.93 -13.69
CA PRO A 253 -21.74 -12.31 -13.08
C PRO A 253 -20.65 -11.38 -13.58
N LEU A 254 -19.77 -10.96 -12.66
CA LEU A 254 -18.62 -10.15 -13.06
C LEU A 254 -17.75 -10.91 -14.07
N PRO A 255 -17.26 -10.23 -15.16
CA PRO A 255 -16.61 -10.91 -16.27
C PRO A 255 -15.38 -11.69 -15.82
N ARG A 256 -15.40 -13.00 -16.01
CA ARG A 256 -14.21 -13.87 -15.91
C ARG A 256 -13.36 -13.68 -17.15
N ALA A 257 -12.04 -13.66 -17.00
CA ALA A 257 -11.08 -13.39 -18.09
C ALA A 257 -11.21 -14.35 -19.31
N THR A 258 -11.81 -15.52 -19.13
CA THR A 258 -11.99 -16.54 -20.16
C THR A 258 -13.05 -16.24 -21.22
N GLN A 259 -13.92 -15.24 -21.01
CA GLN A 259 -14.99 -14.92 -21.98
C GLN A 259 -14.62 -13.82 -23.02
N GLN A 260 -13.47 -13.17 -22.91
CA GLN A 260 -13.08 -12.07 -23.81
C GLN A 260 -12.11 -12.44 -24.93
N VAL A 261 -11.76 -13.72 -25.11
CA VAL A 261 -10.86 -14.19 -26.20
C VAL A 261 -11.63 -14.64 -27.45
N ARG A 262 -12.96 -14.54 -27.44
CA ARG A 262 -13.81 -14.94 -28.60
C ARG A 262 -14.83 -13.87 -28.99
N ALA A 263 -14.37 -12.64 -29.22
CA ALA A 263 -15.15 -11.66 -29.95
C ALA A 263 -14.21 -10.76 -30.78
#